data_da1a80a122bd3ebd28c27ea708b59774
#
_entry.id   da1a80a122bd3ebd28c27ea708b59774
#
_cell.length_a   1.000
_cell.length_b   1.000
_cell.length_c   1.000
_cell.angle_alpha   90.00
_cell.angle_beta   90.00
_cell.angle_gamma   90.00
#
_symmetry.space_group_name_H-M   'P 1'
#
loop_
_entity.id
_entity.type
_entity.pdbx_description
1 polymer ?
#
loop_
_entity_poly.entity_id
_entity_poly.type
_entity_poly.pdbx_seq_one_letter_code
_entity_poly.pdbx_strand_id
1 'polypeptide(L)'
;MAELATLDSKQYIVVELGNEQYGIDIQYIDNIVRMQRITRVPKAQSYFKGVINLRGEVIPVMSLRLKFELDEDVITGNTRILILKPDAHSSVGIIVDSVKEVLTLSNDQIDKVSREANDDRAAYLSGVGKHGDSLVSILNIAGMFMEKEEENA
;
A
#
# COMPACT_ATOMS: atom_id res chain seq x y z
N MET A 1 7.51 -31.75 0.19
CA MET A 1 8.55 -30.75 0.51
C MET A 1 8.25 -29.39 -0.09
N ALA A 2 7.90 -29.32 -1.38
CA ALA A 2 7.49 -28.06 -2.01
C ALA A 2 6.21 -27.47 -1.39
N GLU A 3 5.33 -28.33 -0.91
CA GLU A 3 4.08 -27.90 -0.29
C GLU A 3 4.30 -27.19 1.05
N LEU A 4 5.28 -27.61 1.82
CA LEU A 4 5.59 -26.97 3.10
C LEU A 4 6.19 -25.58 2.88
N ALA A 5 6.97 -25.39 1.83
CA ALA A 5 7.53 -24.08 1.50
C ALA A 5 6.45 -23.10 1.07
N THR A 6 5.39 -23.57 0.39
CA THR A 6 4.29 -22.70 -0.05
C THR A 6 3.35 -22.29 1.07
N LEU A 7 3.24 -23.09 2.14
CA LEU A 7 2.39 -22.75 3.28
C LEU A 7 2.91 -21.54 4.06
N ASP A 8 4.23 -21.34 4.06
CA ASP A 8 4.85 -20.24 4.77
C ASP A 8 5.11 -19.03 3.87
N SER A 9 4.65 -19.08 2.62
CA SER A 9 4.91 -18.04 1.64
C SER A 9 3.65 -17.24 1.37
N LYS A 10 3.87 -15.96 1.08
CA LYS A 10 2.79 -15.07 0.64
C LYS A 10 3.23 -14.34 -0.61
N GLN A 11 2.26 -13.92 -1.40
CA GLN A 11 2.51 -13.12 -2.59
C GLN A 11 2.27 -11.65 -2.29
N TYR A 12 3.15 -10.82 -2.81
CA TYR A 12 3.10 -9.38 -2.64
C TYR A 12 3.20 -8.70 -3.99
N ILE A 13 2.40 -7.67 -4.19
CA ILE A 13 2.58 -6.79 -5.33
C ILE A 13 3.58 -5.73 -4.92
N VAL A 14 4.64 -5.57 -5.71
CA VAL A 14 5.69 -4.59 -5.44
C VAL A 14 5.38 -3.33 -6.21
N VAL A 15 5.31 -2.21 -5.49
CA VAL A 15 5.08 -0.89 -6.06
C VAL A 15 6.28 0.00 -5.77
N GLU A 16 6.45 1.02 -6.59
CA GLU A 16 7.54 1.97 -6.42
C GLU A 16 7.02 3.34 -5.98
N LEU A 17 7.75 3.94 -5.03
CA LEU A 17 7.56 5.33 -4.63
C LEU A 17 8.96 5.96 -4.63
N GLY A 18 9.24 6.78 -5.64
CA GLY A 18 10.58 7.31 -5.82
C GLY A 18 11.59 6.19 -6.00
N ASN A 19 12.59 6.13 -5.14
CA ASN A 19 13.64 5.11 -5.20
C ASN A 19 13.36 3.91 -4.28
N GLU A 20 12.23 3.91 -3.59
CA GLU A 20 11.89 2.88 -2.63
C GLU A 20 10.86 1.92 -3.19
N GLN A 21 10.92 0.68 -2.74
CA GLN A 21 9.97 -0.36 -3.13
C GLN A 21 9.16 -0.80 -1.93
N TYR A 22 7.86 -0.97 -2.15
CA TYR A 22 6.92 -1.39 -1.11
C TYR A 22 6.14 -2.61 -1.60
N GLY A 23 5.89 -3.53 -0.68
CA GLY A 23 5.13 -4.73 -0.98
C GLY A 23 3.78 -4.70 -0.30
N ILE A 24 2.76 -5.08 -1.05
CA ILE A 24 1.39 -5.14 -0.54
C ILE A 24 0.90 -6.57 -0.69
N ASP A 25 0.48 -7.19 0.41
CA ASP A 25 -0.06 -8.53 0.39
C ASP A 25 -1.23 -8.59 -0.60
N ILE A 26 -1.15 -9.51 -1.55
CA ILE A 26 -2.09 -9.59 -2.66
C ILE A 26 -3.53 -9.83 -2.19
N GLN A 27 -3.71 -10.39 -0.99
CA GLN A 27 -5.05 -10.63 -0.45
C GLN A 27 -5.84 -9.33 -0.23
N TYR A 28 -5.16 -8.21 -0.05
CA TYR A 28 -5.83 -6.92 0.16
C TYR A 28 -6.13 -6.18 -1.13
N ILE A 29 -5.64 -6.66 -2.26
CA ILE A 29 -5.78 -5.95 -3.52
C ILE A 29 -7.02 -6.43 -4.26
N ASP A 30 -7.94 -5.50 -4.51
CA ASP A 30 -9.14 -5.78 -5.28
C ASP A 30 -8.91 -5.52 -6.77
N ASN A 31 -8.20 -4.43 -7.08
CA ASN A 31 -8.02 -4.03 -8.47
C ASN A 31 -6.82 -3.07 -8.59
N ILE A 32 -6.27 -2.97 -9.79
CA ILE A 32 -5.23 -2.01 -10.12
C ILE A 32 -5.72 -1.26 -11.35
N VAL A 33 -5.85 0.05 -11.24
CA VAL A 33 -6.39 0.87 -12.32
C VAL A 33 -5.42 1.99 -12.67
N ARG A 34 -5.55 2.50 -13.90
CA ARG A 34 -4.79 3.66 -14.33
C ARG A 34 -5.29 4.90 -13.63
N MET A 35 -4.46 5.94 -13.63
CA MET A 35 -4.91 7.22 -13.12
C MET A 35 -6.15 7.67 -13.85
N GLN A 36 -7.09 8.18 -13.11
CA GLN A 36 -8.33 8.70 -13.64
C GLN A 36 -8.70 9.95 -12.85
N ARG A 37 -9.75 10.63 -13.28
CA ARG A 37 -10.16 11.87 -12.65
C ARG A 37 -10.55 11.65 -11.19
N ILE A 38 -9.94 12.43 -10.32
CA ILE A 38 -10.22 12.41 -8.88
C ILE A 38 -11.01 13.65 -8.52
N THR A 39 -12.17 13.47 -7.90
CA THR A 39 -12.99 14.58 -7.42
C THR A 39 -12.52 14.93 -6.01
N ARG A 40 -12.07 16.17 -5.84
CA ARG A 40 -11.54 16.63 -4.55
C ARG A 40 -12.64 16.78 -3.52
N VAL A 41 -12.29 16.46 -2.27
CA VAL A 41 -13.17 16.64 -1.12
C VAL A 41 -12.57 17.76 -0.26
N PRO A 42 -13.32 18.86 0.00
CA PRO A 42 -12.78 19.98 0.80
C PRO A 42 -12.50 19.56 2.24
N LYS A 43 -11.51 20.21 2.84
CA LYS A 43 -11.14 20.05 4.26
C LYS A 43 -10.69 18.64 4.65
N ALA A 44 -10.21 17.88 3.67
CA ALA A 44 -9.64 16.56 3.93
C ALA A 44 -8.17 16.69 4.34
N GLN A 45 -7.64 15.61 4.89
CA GLN A 45 -6.21 15.53 5.23
C GLN A 45 -5.36 15.67 3.97
N SER A 46 -4.12 16.17 4.12
CA SER A 46 -3.26 16.48 2.98
C SER A 46 -3.00 15.29 2.05
N TYR A 47 -2.91 14.08 2.60
CA TYR A 47 -2.67 12.88 1.78
C TYR A 47 -3.93 12.35 1.08
N PHE A 48 -5.09 12.85 1.46
CA PHE A 48 -6.36 12.44 0.87
C PHE A 48 -6.62 13.28 -0.38
N LYS A 49 -6.60 12.66 -1.55
CA LYS A 49 -6.71 13.38 -2.82
C LYS A 49 -8.15 13.60 -3.27
N GLY A 50 -9.07 12.78 -2.82
CA GLY A 50 -10.47 12.88 -3.19
C GLY A 50 -11.08 11.51 -3.41
N VAL A 51 -12.06 11.44 -4.31
CA VAL A 51 -12.76 10.20 -4.61
C VAL A 51 -12.79 9.94 -6.11
N ILE A 52 -12.85 8.67 -6.47
CA ILE A 52 -13.12 8.26 -7.86
C ILE A 52 -14.41 7.46 -7.88
N ASN A 53 -15.03 7.41 -9.05
CA ASN A 53 -16.18 6.55 -9.29
C ASN A 53 -15.70 5.38 -10.14
N LEU A 54 -15.79 4.19 -9.58
CA LEU A 54 -15.37 2.98 -10.26
C LEU A 54 -16.54 2.02 -10.27
N ARG A 55 -17.12 1.82 -11.45
CA ARG A 55 -18.26 0.90 -11.64
C ARG A 55 -19.44 1.19 -10.70
N GLY A 56 -19.72 2.48 -10.51
CA GLY A 56 -20.81 2.91 -9.64
C GLY A 56 -20.49 3.01 -8.17
N GLU A 57 -19.29 2.62 -7.78
CA GLU A 57 -18.85 2.71 -6.39
C GLU A 57 -17.93 3.92 -6.22
N VAL A 58 -18.20 4.72 -5.18
CA VAL A 58 -17.37 5.88 -4.84
C VAL A 58 -16.26 5.41 -3.91
N ILE A 59 -15.02 5.57 -4.36
CA ILE A 59 -13.84 5.06 -3.65
C ILE A 59 -12.94 6.23 -3.25
N PRO A 60 -12.64 6.40 -1.96
CA PRO A 60 -11.68 7.41 -1.53
C PRO A 60 -10.27 7.03 -2.00
N VAL A 61 -9.52 8.04 -2.43
CA VAL A 61 -8.16 7.87 -2.96
C VAL A 61 -7.19 8.72 -2.17
N MET A 62 -6.12 8.11 -1.72
CA MET A 62 -5.06 8.83 -1.02
C MET A 62 -3.73 8.67 -1.74
N SER A 63 -2.86 9.65 -1.53
CA SER A 63 -1.49 9.58 -2.02
C SER A 63 -0.63 8.85 -0.99
N LEU A 64 -0.06 7.75 -1.38
CA LEU A 64 0.84 7.02 -0.49
C LEU A 64 2.11 7.85 -0.22
N ARG A 65 2.58 8.60 -1.22
CA ARG A 65 3.70 9.51 -1.04
C ARG A 65 3.44 10.52 0.07
N LEU A 66 2.30 11.19 0.00
CA LEU A 66 1.95 12.20 1.01
C LEU A 66 1.69 11.59 2.38
N LYS A 67 1.13 10.39 2.41
CA LYS A 67 0.94 9.67 3.67
C LYS A 67 2.27 9.38 4.36
N PHE A 68 3.31 9.13 3.58
CA PHE A 68 4.66 8.85 4.09
C PHE A 68 5.52 10.11 4.17
N GLU A 69 4.91 11.28 3.99
CA GLU A 69 5.61 12.57 4.06
C GLU A 69 6.72 12.72 3.01
N LEU A 70 6.51 12.12 1.85
CA LEU A 70 7.36 12.28 0.69
C LEU A 70 6.84 13.41 -0.19
N ASP A 71 7.58 13.73 -1.26
CA ASP A 71 7.15 14.73 -2.23
C ASP A 71 5.86 14.32 -2.92
N GLU A 72 5.13 15.30 -3.45
CA GLU A 72 3.88 15.05 -4.17
C GLU A 72 4.07 14.10 -5.34
N ASP A 73 2.96 13.43 -5.71
CA ASP A 73 2.96 12.54 -6.87
C ASP A 73 3.20 13.34 -8.15
N VAL A 74 4.03 12.78 -9.01
CA VAL A 74 4.18 13.26 -10.38
C VAL A 74 3.50 12.23 -11.27
N ILE A 75 2.42 12.63 -11.90
CA ILE A 75 1.62 11.70 -12.70
C ILE A 75 2.32 11.42 -14.02
N THR A 76 2.57 10.15 -14.28
CA THR A 76 3.18 9.67 -15.53
C THR A 76 2.30 8.58 -16.11
N GLY A 77 2.71 8.03 -17.25
CA GLY A 77 2.02 6.88 -17.84
C GLY A 77 2.09 5.62 -16.99
N ASN A 78 3.01 5.58 -16.03
CA ASN A 78 3.19 4.42 -15.15
C ASN A 78 2.44 4.52 -13.84
N THR A 79 1.92 5.71 -13.49
CA THR A 79 1.19 5.93 -12.25
C THR A 79 -0.06 5.06 -12.21
N ARG A 80 -0.32 4.46 -11.05
CA ARG A 80 -1.47 3.56 -10.87
C ARG A 80 -2.18 3.87 -9.58
N ILE A 81 -3.46 3.51 -9.53
CA ILE A 81 -4.24 3.50 -8.30
C ILE A 81 -4.51 2.04 -7.96
N LEU A 82 -4.08 1.62 -6.79
CA LEU A 82 -4.39 0.29 -6.28
C LEU A 82 -5.63 0.38 -5.43
N ILE A 83 -6.66 -0.38 -5.78
CA ILE A 83 -7.89 -0.44 -5.01
C ILE A 83 -7.72 -1.55 -3.98
N LEU A 84 -7.71 -1.16 -2.72
CA LEU A 84 -7.48 -2.07 -1.61
C LEU A 84 -8.78 -2.30 -0.84
N LYS A 85 -8.90 -3.48 -0.27
CA LYS A 85 -9.95 -3.82 0.67
C LYS A 85 -9.32 -4.17 2.00
N PRO A 86 -9.14 -3.18 2.89
CA PRO A 86 -8.56 -3.44 4.22
C PRO A 86 -9.45 -4.38 5.04
N ASP A 87 -10.75 -4.31 4.81
CA ASP A 87 -11.72 -5.22 5.40
C ASP A 87 -12.84 -5.53 4.39
N ALA A 88 -13.84 -6.29 4.81
CA ALA A 88 -14.91 -6.73 3.92
C ALA A 88 -15.87 -5.61 3.50
N HIS A 89 -15.86 -4.49 4.20
CA HIS A 89 -16.86 -3.43 4.04
C HIS A 89 -16.34 -2.13 3.43
N SER A 90 -15.03 -1.98 3.28
CA SER A 90 -14.47 -0.73 2.80
C SER A 90 -13.49 -0.95 1.67
N SER A 91 -13.44 0.04 0.77
CA SER A 91 -12.45 0.09 -0.30
C SER A 91 -11.72 1.42 -0.22
N VAL A 92 -10.45 1.41 -0.53
CA VAL A 92 -9.63 2.62 -0.58
C VAL A 92 -8.64 2.49 -1.73
N GLY A 93 -8.42 3.59 -2.43
CA GLY A 93 -7.42 3.62 -3.49
C GLY A 93 -6.14 4.28 -2.98
N ILE A 94 -5.00 3.76 -3.38
CA ILE A 94 -3.72 4.41 -3.11
C ILE A 94 -3.01 4.68 -4.43
N ILE A 95 -2.42 5.87 -4.53
CA ILE A 95 -1.65 6.26 -5.72
C ILE A 95 -0.21 5.84 -5.51
N VAL A 96 0.34 5.12 -6.49
CA VAL A 96 1.74 4.72 -6.49
C VAL A 96 2.40 5.13 -7.80
N ASP A 97 3.72 5.30 -7.79
CA ASP A 97 4.46 5.73 -8.98
C ASP A 97 4.37 4.69 -10.10
N SER A 98 4.48 3.43 -9.74
CA SER A 98 4.36 2.33 -10.69
C SER A 98 4.16 1.02 -9.95
N VAL A 99 3.68 0.01 -10.67
CA VAL A 99 3.62 -1.36 -10.19
C VAL A 99 4.74 -2.13 -10.89
N LYS A 100 5.59 -2.77 -10.12
CA LYS A 100 6.79 -3.41 -10.65
C LYS A 100 6.59 -4.90 -10.96
N GLU A 101 6.20 -5.67 -9.97
CA GLU A 101 6.11 -7.12 -10.11
C GLU A 101 5.35 -7.75 -8.95
N VAL A 102 5.10 -9.04 -9.06
CA VAL A 102 4.57 -9.84 -7.96
C VAL A 102 5.71 -10.70 -7.44
N LEU A 103 5.95 -10.65 -6.13
CA LEU A 103 6.97 -11.47 -5.47
C LEU A 103 6.32 -12.47 -4.53
N THR A 104 6.91 -13.64 -4.47
CA THR A 104 6.56 -14.63 -3.44
C THR A 104 7.68 -14.59 -2.40
N LEU A 105 7.32 -14.30 -1.16
CA LEU A 105 8.30 -14.24 -0.07
C LEU A 105 7.87 -15.19 1.04
N SER A 106 8.83 -15.95 1.55
CA SER A 106 8.61 -16.78 2.72
C SER A 106 8.87 -15.97 3.98
N ASN A 107 8.40 -16.44 5.11
CA ASN A 107 8.61 -15.76 6.40
C ASN A 107 10.10 -15.54 6.70
N ASP A 108 10.97 -16.44 6.23
CA ASP A 108 12.41 -16.33 6.42
C ASP A 108 13.02 -15.15 5.68
N GLN A 109 12.37 -14.69 4.63
CA GLN A 109 12.85 -13.58 3.81
C GLN A 109 12.37 -12.23 4.30
N ILE A 110 11.56 -12.19 5.34
CA ILE A 110 11.00 -10.96 5.88
C ILE A 110 11.50 -10.75 7.31
N ASP A 111 12.20 -9.63 7.51
CA ASP A 111 12.62 -9.19 8.84
C ASP A 111 11.55 -8.27 9.40
N LYS A 112 11.12 -8.53 10.62
CA LYS A 112 10.12 -7.69 11.27
C LYS A 112 10.71 -6.35 11.65
N VAL A 113 9.93 -5.29 11.48
CA VAL A 113 10.33 -3.95 11.86
C VAL A 113 10.28 -3.81 13.37
N SER A 114 11.37 -3.25 13.94
CA SER A 114 11.44 -2.99 15.38
C SER A 114 10.49 -1.86 15.76
N ARG A 115 9.68 -2.10 16.79
CA ARG A 115 8.75 -1.08 17.31
C ARG A 115 9.46 0.04 18.07
N GLU A 116 10.76 -0.10 18.28
CA GLU A 116 11.54 0.90 18.99
C GLU A 116 11.88 2.12 18.12
N ALA A 117 11.70 2.00 16.81
CA ALA A 117 11.86 3.17 15.95
C ALA A 117 10.66 4.09 16.17
N ASN A 118 10.91 5.27 16.72
CA ASN A 118 9.90 6.30 16.94
C ASN A 118 9.53 7.04 15.65
N ASP A 119 9.48 6.32 14.57
CA ASP A 119 9.12 6.86 13.27
C ASP A 119 7.66 6.47 13.00
N ASP A 120 6.83 7.44 12.68
CA ASP A 120 5.43 7.21 12.35
C ASP A 120 5.28 6.21 11.20
N ARG A 121 6.27 6.17 10.31
CA ARG A 121 6.27 5.23 9.19
C ARG A 121 6.42 3.78 9.65
N ALA A 122 7.07 3.55 10.78
CA ALA A 122 7.24 2.20 11.30
C ALA A 122 5.91 1.55 11.64
N ALA A 123 4.88 2.36 11.98
CA ALA A 123 3.55 1.86 12.27
C ALA A 123 2.86 1.32 11.01
N TYR A 124 3.29 1.76 9.84
CA TYR A 124 2.69 1.35 8.57
C TYR A 124 3.40 0.17 7.92
N LEU A 125 4.50 -0.30 8.51
CA LEU A 125 5.28 -1.41 7.98
C LEU A 125 5.17 -2.63 8.88
N SER A 126 5.00 -3.79 8.26
CA SER A 126 5.01 -5.04 9.01
C SER A 126 6.37 -5.72 8.95
N GLY A 127 7.21 -5.35 7.99
CA GLY A 127 8.52 -5.93 7.87
C GLY A 127 9.24 -5.44 6.63
N VAL A 128 10.45 -5.94 6.42
CA VAL A 128 11.25 -5.66 5.23
C VAL A 128 11.61 -6.98 4.58
N GLY A 129 11.16 -7.17 3.35
CA GLY A 129 11.47 -8.36 2.57
C GLY A 129 12.77 -8.22 1.83
N LYS A 130 13.52 -9.31 1.74
CA LYS A 130 14.77 -9.36 1.00
C LYS A 130 14.55 -10.15 -0.28
N HIS A 131 14.87 -9.54 -1.41
CA HIS A 131 14.78 -10.18 -2.71
C HIS A 131 16.04 -9.86 -3.51
N GLY A 132 16.96 -10.82 -3.54
CA GLY A 132 18.27 -10.58 -4.12
C GLY A 132 18.99 -9.47 -3.37
N ASP A 133 19.43 -8.44 -4.09
CA ASP A 133 20.07 -7.27 -3.50
C ASP A 133 19.07 -6.16 -3.14
N SER A 134 17.79 -6.40 -3.41
CA SER A 134 16.75 -5.39 -3.19
C SER A 134 16.03 -5.61 -1.88
N LEU A 135 15.60 -4.50 -1.28
CA LEU A 135 14.78 -4.52 -0.07
C LEU A 135 13.39 -3.99 -0.42
N VAL A 136 12.38 -4.70 0.05
CA VAL A 136 10.98 -4.33 -0.17
C VAL A 136 10.32 -4.15 1.19
N SER A 137 9.84 -2.94 1.47
CA SER A 137 9.16 -2.65 2.73
C SER A 137 7.72 -3.14 2.64
N ILE A 138 7.34 -4.07 3.51
CA ILE A 138 6.00 -4.67 3.48
C ILE A 138 5.04 -3.77 4.24
N LEU A 139 3.98 -3.32 3.57
CA LEU A 139 2.98 -2.44 4.16
C LEU A 139 2.02 -3.23 5.06
N ASN A 140 1.73 -2.66 6.21
CA ASN A 140 0.71 -3.18 7.11
C ASN A 140 -0.62 -2.51 6.77
N ILE A 141 -1.35 -3.09 5.83
CA ILE A 141 -2.58 -2.48 5.33
C ILE A 141 -3.63 -2.35 6.45
N ALA A 142 -3.79 -3.38 7.24
CA ALA A 142 -4.73 -3.31 8.36
C ALA A 142 -4.36 -2.19 9.33
N GLY A 143 -3.06 -2.07 9.69
CA GLY A 143 -2.61 -1.03 10.59
C GLY A 143 -2.75 0.37 10.02
N MET A 144 -2.55 0.54 8.71
CA MET A 144 -2.68 1.84 8.07
C MET A 144 -4.09 2.39 8.10
N PHE A 145 -5.09 1.53 7.96
CA PHE A 145 -6.46 1.98 7.78
C PHE A 145 -7.35 1.74 8.99
N MET A 146 -7.06 0.76 9.83
CA MET A 146 -7.89 0.47 11.00
C MET A 146 -7.60 1.37 12.20
N GLU A 147 -6.37 1.81 12.38
CA GLU A 147 -6.01 2.72 13.47
C GLU A 147 -6.72 4.07 13.39
N LYS A 148 -7.08 4.49 12.19
CA LYS A 148 -7.76 5.77 11.99
C LYS A 148 -9.16 5.82 12.57
N GLU A 149 -9.84 4.70 12.65
CA GLU A 149 -11.19 4.66 13.20
C GLU A 149 -11.18 4.88 14.71
N GLU A 150 -10.13 4.42 15.37
CA GLU A 150 -9.98 4.61 16.81
C GLU A 150 -9.69 6.05 17.18
N GLU A 151 -8.92 6.76 16.36
CA GLU A 151 -8.60 8.17 16.61
C GLU A 151 -9.79 9.09 16.42
N ASN A 152 -10.75 8.69 15.58
CA ASN A 152 -11.93 9.48 15.30
C ASN A 152 -13.12 9.14 16.19
N ALA A 153 -12.97 8.16 17.03
CA ALA A 153 -13.98 7.81 18.00
C ALA A 153 -13.75 8.57 19.31
#